data_62860c514a36a9b7c07f60242b611286
#
_entry.id   62860c514a36a9b7c07f60242b611286
#
_cell.length_a   1.000
_cell.length_b   1.000
_cell.length_c   1.000
_cell.angle_alpha   90.00
_cell.angle_beta   90.00
_cell.angle_gamma   90.00
#
_symmetry.space_group_name_H-M   'P 1'
#
loop_
_entity.id
_entity.type
_entity.pdbx_description
1 polymer ?
#
loop_
_entity_poly.entity_id
_entity_poly.type
_entity_poly.pdbx_seq_one_letter_code
_entity_poly.pdbx_strand_id
1 'polypeptide(L)'
;MTSSDNTLERGGIDHAVATTVGIAAKLACSGVFVSGRELADVVTMDIQPLSPLAREVDCRLDVEAGTVVATLRGRSATALYRPGVGATLVIDSSVQALLEQARELPPRAARSAAALLPRGRARDEAALAKAMDAAFDEDAEAPCKHTRALVVLQDGRLLAERYAQGFSRETPILGWSASKSVLGALVGALVTDGRLDLDAPINAPEWRSHDDPRRKITVDQLMRMSSGLSFDEPYVPGSDSTTMLFARGDMASYAASLPLAAEPGRVWLYSSGPTNLLSRALMDAVGGTMAACQDYAWTRLFEPAGMLSAVFEPDTRGVIVGSSYLYATALDWARFGKLHLDDGIAGGRRILSSEWIRYVQAPAPAAPGGEYGGHFLRNGVSDPIAQTLKYPDLPADMYFAGGFGFQIVAIFPSHRAVIVRLGWTLSDAFDLNRTFAAILAAIEPSNSAGPG
;
A
#
# COMPACT_ATOMS: atom_id res chain seq x y z
N MET A 1 28.95 -0.19 11.29
CA MET A 1 28.93 -1.19 12.40
C MET A 1 28.23 -0.54 13.57
N THR A 2 26.96 -0.87 13.89
CA THR A 2 26.31 -0.65 15.21
C THR A 2 24.78 -0.65 15.17
N SER A 3 24.11 -0.90 14.02
CA SER A 3 22.65 -0.88 13.99
C SER A 3 21.97 -2.28 14.00
N SER A 4 22.70 -3.35 13.69
CA SER A 4 22.13 -4.70 13.57
C SER A 4 22.12 -5.52 14.86
N ASP A 5 22.94 -5.17 15.85
CA ASP A 5 23.02 -5.95 17.09
C ASP A 5 21.91 -5.63 18.11
N ASN A 6 21.31 -4.44 18.03
CA ASN A 6 20.31 -3.98 19.02
C ASN A 6 18.88 -4.50 18.75
N THR A 7 18.62 -5.05 17.57
CA THR A 7 17.29 -5.58 17.17
C THR A 7 17.05 -7.01 17.62
N LEU A 8 18.10 -7.80 17.81
CA LEU A 8 17.99 -9.18 18.31
C LEU A 8 17.64 -9.24 19.82
N GLU A 9 17.90 -8.17 20.58
CA GLU A 9 17.59 -8.12 22.01
C GLU A 9 16.11 -7.86 22.32
N ARG A 10 15.32 -7.22 21.41
CA ARG A 10 13.92 -6.85 21.67
C ARG A 10 12.90 -7.97 21.49
N GLY A 11 13.20 -9.03 20.75
CA GLY A 11 12.24 -10.10 20.49
C GLY A 11 12.80 -11.52 20.58
N GLY A 12 14.09 -11.67 20.69
CA GLY A 12 14.76 -12.97 20.65
C GLY A 12 14.60 -13.72 19.31
N ILE A 13 15.40 -14.78 19.15
CA ILE A 13 15.38 -15.63 17.93
C ILE A 13 13.98 -16.22 17.67
N ASP A 14 13.25 -16.59 18.72
CA ASP A 14 11.91 -17.16 18.62
C ASP A 14 10.90 -16.21 17.98
N HIS A 15 10.98 -14.93 18.27
CA HIS A 15 10.11 -13.92 17.67
C HIS A 15 10.48 -13.65 16.20
N ALA A 16 11.78 -13.60 15.88
CA ALA A 16 12.24 -13.50 14.50
C ALA A 16 11.79 -14.70 13.65
N VAL A 17 11.84 -15.90 14.19
CA VAL A 17 11.33 -17.10 13.51
C VAL A 17 9.82 -17.03 13.31
N ALA A 18 9.05 -16.61 14.33
CA ALA A 18 7.60 -16.47 14.24
C ALA A 18 7.15 -15.46 13.17
N THR A 19 7.79 -14.29 13.13
CA THR A 19 7.48 -13.29 12.10
C THR A 19 7.93 -13.73 10.71
N THR A 20 9.04 -14.47 10.59
CA THR A 20 9.54 -15.00 9.31
C THR A 20 8.59 -16.05 8.72
N VAL A 21 8.06 -16.98 9.50
CA VAL A 21 7.06 -17.94 8.99
C VAL A 21 5.74 -17.25 8.64
N GLY A 22 5.34 -16.24 9.41
CA GLY A 22 4.16 -15.44 9.13
C GLY A 22 4.24 -14.71 7.78
N ILE A 23 5.34 -13.97 7.55
CA ILE A 23 5.54 -13.26 6.27
C ILE A 23 5.63 -14.26 5.10
N ALA A 24 6.31 -15.38 5.28
CA ALA A 24 6.45 -16.40 4.24
C ALA A 24 5.10 -17.04 3.88
N ALA A 25 4.31 -17.49 4.86
CA ALA A 25 2.98 -18.03 4.62
C ALA A 25 2.07 -17.03 3.92
N LYS A 26 2.08 -15.77 4.39
CA LYS A 26 1.25 -14.67 3.83
C LYS A 26 1.61 -14.37 2.39
N LEU A 27 2.89 -14.12 2.10
CA LEU A 27 3.34 -13.78 0.75
C LEU A 27 3.18 -14.96 -0.22
N ALA A 28 3.48 -16.19 0.22
CA ALA A 28 3.30 -17.37 -0.61
C ALA A 28 1.83 -17.60 -0.96
N CYS A 29 0.92 -17.52 0.00
CA CYS A 29 -0.50 -17.71 -0.23
C CYS A 29 -1.08 -16.62 -1.17
N SER A 30 -0.80 -15.35 -0.92
CA SER A 30 -1.26 -14.26 -1.79
C SER A 30 -0.59 -14.30 -3.17
N GLY A 31 0.70 -14.63 -3.23
CA GLY A 31 1.44 -14.74 -4.48
C GLY A 31 0.89 -15.83 -5.40
N VAL A 32 0.48 -16.97 -4.83
CA VAL A 32 -0.13 -18.07 -5.61
C VAL A 32 -1.58 -17.75 -5.97
N PHE A 33 -2.42 -17.45 -4.98
CA PHE A 33 -3.86 -17.41 -5.22
C PHE A 33 -4.39 -16.06 -5.71
N VAL A 34 -3.72 -14.94 -5.38
CA VAL A 34 -4.14 -13.60 -5.82
C VAL A 34 -3.35 -13.17 -7.05
N SER A 35 -2.02 -13.36 -7.04
CA SER A 35 -1.17 -12.96 -8.16
C SER A 35 -1.08 -14.01 -9.27
N GLY A 36 -1.52 -15.26 -9.01
CA GLY A 36 -1.47 -16.36 -9.99
C GLY A 36 -0.05 -16.81 -10.35
N ARG A 37 0.89 -16.67 -9.40
CA ARG A 37 2.30 -17.03 -9.59
C ARG A 37 2.60 -18.43 -9.04
N GLU A 38 3.61 -19.08 -9.61
CA GLU A 38 4.10 -20.35 -9.07
C GLU A 38 4.70 -20.17 -7.67
N LEU A 39 4.44 -21.14 -6.76
CA LEU A 39 4.96 -21.08 -5.39
C LEU A 39 6.48 -20.93 -5.36
N ALA A 40 7.19 -21.69 -6.22
CA ALA A 40 8.65 -21.66 -6.29
C ALA A 40 9.18 -20.26 -6.64
N ASP A 41 8.52 -19.56 -7.57
CA ASP A 41 8.89 -18.20 -7.94
C ASP A 41 8.62 -17.21 -6.80
N VAL A 42 7.50 -17.34 -6.11
CA VAL A 42 7.19 -16.49 -4.94
C VAL A 42 8.22 -16.71 -3.83
N VAL A 43 8.57 -17.96 -3.53
CA VAL A 43 9.57 -18.27 -2.51
C VAL A 43 10.93 -17.69 -2.89
N THR A 44 11.38 -17.91 -4.11
CA THR A 44 12.72 -17.49 -4.56
C THR A 44 12.84 -15.98 -4.74
N MET A 45 11.82 -15.34 -5.33
CA MET A 45 11.90 -13.94 -5.71
C MET A 45 11.37 -12.96 -4.66
N ASP A 46 10.45 -13.40 -3.77
CA ASP A 46 9.78 -12.49 -2.83
C ASP A 46 10.14 -12.78 -1.37
N ILE A 47 10.33 -14.06 -1.00
CA ILE A 47 10.53 -14.45 0.39
C ILE A 47 12.02 -14.56 0.73
N GLN A 48 12.78 -15.35 0.00
CA GLN A 48 14.20 -15.61 0.29
C GLN A 48 15.07 -14.33 0.34
N PRO A 49 14.82 -13.29 -0.48
CA PRO A 49 15.60 -12.06 -0.43
C PRO A 49 15.41 -11.22 0.84
N LEU A 50 14.33 -11.45 1.61
CA LEU A 50 14.01 -10.63 2.78
C LEU A 50 15.02 -10.76 3.92
N SER A 51 15.56 -11.96 4.14
CA SER A 51 16.54 -12.18 5.20
C SER A 51 17.24 -13.54 5.07
N PRO A 52 18.37 -13.73 5.76
CA PRO A 52 18.99 -15.06 5.85
C PRO A 52 18.04 -16.14 6.42
N LEU A 53 17.21 -15.82 7.42
CA LEU A 53 16.21 -16.74 7.97
C LEU A 53 15.15 -17.14 6.94
N ALA A 54 14.74 -16.22 6.09
CA ALA A 54 13.73 -16.49 5.07
C ALA A 54 14.21 -17.49 4.01
N ARG A 55 15.52 -17.69 3.84
CA ARG A 55 16.09 -18.69 2.93
C ARG A 55 15.94 -20.13 3.45
N GLU A 56 15.73 -20.30 4.76
CA GLU A 56 15.56 -21.61 5.41
C GLU A 56 14.09 -22.03 5.49
N VAL A 57 13.14 -21.19 5.07
CA VAL A 57 11.69 -21.46 5.17
C VAL A 57 11.27 -22.52 4.15
N ASP A 58 10.54 -23.54 4.62
CA ASP A 58 9.80 -24.48 3.76
C ASP A 58 8.34 -24.02 3.66
N CYS A 59 7.83 -23.89 2.43
CA CYS A 59 6.44 -23.51 2.15
C CYS A 59 5.72 -24.66 1.44
N ARG A 60 4.57 -25.09 2.00
CA ARG A 60 3.72 -26.14 1.44
C ARG A 60 2.36 -25.59 1.05
N LEU A 61 1.99 -25.80 -0.20
CA LEU A 61 0.73 -25.40 -0.79
C LEU A 61 -0.27 -26.54 -0.77
N ASP A 62 -1.47 -26.28 -0.29
CA ASP A 62 -2.65 -27.11 -0.50
C ASP A 62 -3.67 -26.29 -1.32
N VAL A 63 -3.79 -26.65 -2.60
CA VAL A 63 -4.65 -25.93 -3.55
C VAL A 63 -6.13 -26.17 -3.23
N GLU A 64 -6.51 -27.37 -2.79
CA GLU A 64 -7.89 -27.73 -2.50
C GLU A 64 -8.38 -27.03 -1.22
N ALA A 65 -7.54 -26.99 -0.19
CA ALA A 65 -7.83 -26.27 1.04
C ALA A 65 -7.66 -24.75 0.91
N GLY A 66 -7.01 -24.27 -0.17
CA GLY A 66 -6.68 -22.85 -0.32
C GLY A 66 -5.66 -22.37 0.69
N THR A 67 -4.75 -23.22 1.17
CA THR A 67 -3.82 -22.88 2.25
C THR A 67 -2.37 -22.95 1.84
N VAL A 68 -1.55 -22.12 2.48
CA VAL A 68 -0.10 -22.28 2.50
C VAL A 68 0.37 -22.38 3.95
N VAL A 69 1.19 -23.40 4.23
CA VAL A 69 1.86 -23.55 5.52
C VAL A 69 3.34 -23.29 5.32
N ALA A 70 3.88 -22.31 6.04
CA ALA A 70 5.31 -22.04 6.11
C ALA A 70 5.89 -22.61 7.41
N THR A 71 7.05 -23.24 7.34
CA THR A 71 7.72 -23.85 8.50
C THR A 71 9.19 -23.43 8.56
N LEU A 72 9.66 -23.17 9.78
CA LEU A 72 11.05 -22.83 10.06
C LEU A 72 11.41 -23.21 11.49
N ARG A 73 12.46 -24.02 11.68
CA ARG A 73 13.00 -24.37 13.01
C ARG A 73 11.93 -24.81 14.02
N GLY A 74 10.98 -25.66 13.58
CA GLY A 74 9.89 -26.18 14.42
C GLY A 74 8.73 -25.23 14.68
N ARG A 75 8.75 -24.00 14.15
CA ARG A 75 7.61 -23.09 14.13
C ARG A 75 6.89 -23.19 12.78
N SER A 76 5.58 -22.92 12.80
CA SER A 76 4.77 -22.87 11.57
C SER A 76 3.77 -21.71 11.61
N ALA A 77 3.42 -21.22 10.42
CA ALA A 77 2.30 -20.32 10.21
C ALA A 77 1.48 -20.80 9.01
N THR A 78 0.17 -20.59 9.10
CA THR A 78 -0.77 -20.93 8.02
C THR A 78 -1.42 -19.66 7.50
N ALA A 79 -1.49 -19.50 6.18
CA ALA A 79 -2.32 -18.51 5.52
C ALA A 79 -3.43 -19.22 4.73
N LEU A 80 -4.64 -18.68 4.80
CA LEU A 80 -5.84 -19.18 4.11
C LEU A 80 -6.27 -18.18 3.04
N TYR A 81 -6.37 -18.62 1.81
CA TYR A 81 -7.00 -17.90 0.72
C TYR A 81 -8.53 -18.06 0.75
N ARG A 82 -9.24 -16.96 0.54
CA ARG A 82 -10.69 -16.93 0.41
C ARG A 82 -11.06 -16.18 -0.87
N PRO A 83 -11.81 -16.80 -1.79
CA PRO A 83 -12.19 -16.15 -3.05
C PRO A 83 -12.82 -14.78 -2.83
N GLY A 84 -12.34 -13.77 -3.55
CA GLY A 84 -12.84 -12.39 -3.44
C GLY A 84 -12.32 -11.58 -2.24
N VAL A 85 -11.67 -12.23 -1.28
CA VAL A 85 -11.10 -11.60 -0.06
C VAL A 85 -9.57 -11.59 -0.09
N GLY A 86 -8.96 -12.60 -0.72
CA GLY A 86 -7.51 -12.83 -0.68
C GLY A 86 -7.09 -13.68 0.52
N ALA A 87 -5.81 -13.60 0.88
CA ALA A 87 -5.22 -14.43 1.93
C ALA A 87 -5.20 -13.75 3.29
N THR A 88 -5.49 -14.53 4.34
CA THR A 88 -5.40 -14.10 5.75
C THR A 88 -4.55 -15.09 6.53
N LEU A 89 -3.64 -14.61 7.38
CA LEU A 89 -2.93 -15.45 8.33
C LEU A 89 -3.90 -16.01 9.38
N VAL A 90 -3.80 -17.30 9.67
CA VAL A 90 -4.60 -17.97 10.69
C VAL A 90 -3.92 -17.77 12.05
N ILE A 91 -4.19 -16.63 12.70
CA ILE A 91 -3.65 -16.25 14.00
C ILE A 91 -4.81 -15.96 14.94
N ASP A 92 -4.81 -16.53 16.14
CA ASP A 92 -5.89 -16.38 17.14
C ASP A 92 -7.29 -16.68 16.56
N SER A 93 -7.33 -17.57 15.56
CA SER A 93 -8.54 -17.98 14.83
C SER A 93 -8.37 -19.40 14.28
N SER A 94 -9.38 -19.88 13.57
CA SER A 94 -9.31 -21.17 12.85
C SER A 94 -9.64 -20.98 11.37
N VAL A 95 -9.19 -21.92 10.54
CA VAL A 95 -9.58 -21.99 9.12
C VAL A 95 -11.09 -21.96 8.97
N GLN A 96 -11.79 -22.75 9.80
CA GLN A 96 -13.26 -22.83 9.77
C GLN A 96 -13.91 -21.48 10.06
N ALA A 97 -13.46 -20.75 11.10
CA ALA A 97 -14.00 -19.45 11.44
C ALA A 97 -13.77 -18.40 10.33
N LEU A 98 -12.61 -18.43 9.69
CA LEU A 98 -12.31 -17.54 8.57
C LEU A 98 -13.14 -17.87 7.32
N LEU A 99 -13.41 -19.16 7.06
CA LEU A 99 -14.31 -19.57 5.96
C LEU A 99 -15.75 -19.12 6.22
N GLU A 100 -16.21 -19.19 7.48
CA GLU A 100 -17.55 -18.72 7.86
C GLU A 100 -17.70 -17.20 7.64
N GLN A 101 -16.71 -16.40 7.98
CA GLN A 101 -16.72 -14.95 7.67
C GLN A 101 -16.91 -14.67 6.18
N ALA A 102 -16.35 -15.51 5.30
CA ALA A 102 -16.44 -15.32 3.86
C ALA A 102 -17.82 -15.66 3.27
N ARG A 103 -18.64 -16.46 3.96
CA ARG A 103 -20.00 -16.82 3.52
C ARG A 103 -20.96 -15.63 3.49
N GLU A 104 -20.68 -14.61 4.27
CA GLU A 104 -21.50 -13.38 4.32
C GLU A 104 -21.22 -12.42 3.15
N LEU A 105 -20.19 -12.69 2.35
CA LEU A 105 -19.86 -11.83 1.21
C LEU A 105 -20.94 -11.93 0.15
N PRO A 106 -21.41 -10.79 -0.38
CA PRO A 106 -22.30 -10.81 -1.54
C PRO A 106 -21.56 -11.45 -2.74
N PRO A 107 -22.26 -12.25 -3.56
CA PRO A 107 -21.66 -12.77 -4.78
C PRO A 107 -21.26 -11.59 -5.65
N ARG A 108 -19.95 -11.44 -5.89
CA ARG A 108 -19.48 -10.44 -6.85
C ARG A 108 -19.93 -10.88 -8.25
N ALA A 109 -20.62 -9.99 -8.96
CA ALA A 109 -20.90 -10.19 -10.37
C ALA A 109 -19.59 -10.55 -11.10
N ALA A 110 -19.67 -11.45 -12.08
CA ALA A 110 -18.53 -11.79 -12.92
C ALA A 110 -17.87 -10.49 -13.41
N ARG A 111 -16.57 -10.35 -13.12
CA ARG A 111 -15.81 -9.12 -13.39
C ARG A 111 -16.02 -8.76 -14.87
N SER A 112 -16.75 -7.69 -15.15
CA SER A 112 -16.71 -7.08 -16.48
C SER A 112 -15.27 -6.66 -16.74
N ALA A 113 -14.76 -6.85 -17.95
CA ALA A 113 -13.44 -6.34 -18.29
C ALA A 113 -13.41 -4.83 -18.03
N ALA A 114 -12.41 -4.35 -17.31
CA ALA A 114 -12.22 -2.91 -17.14
C ALA A 114 -12.14 -2.26 -18.51
N ALA A 115 -12.77 -1.10 -18.68
CA ALA A 115 -12.64 -0.34 -19.92
C ALA A 115 -11.16 -0.13 -20.23
N LEU A 116 -10.76 -0.42 -21.47
CA LEU A 116 -9.39 -0.23 -21.91
C LEU A 116 -9.02 1.24 -21.79
N LEU A 117 -7.86 1.52 -21.20
CA LEU A 117 -7.29 2.86 -21.24
C LEU A 117 -6.99 3.21 -22.71
N PRO A 118 -7.44 4.37 -23.20
CA PRO A 118 -7.15 4.77 -24.57
C PRO A 118 -5.64 4.90 -24.76
N ARG A 119 -5.12 4.51 -25.91
CA ARG A 119 -3.71 4.68 -26.24
C ARG A 119 -3.41 6.13 -26.59
N GLY A 120 -2.28 6.63 -26.13
CA GLY A 120 -1.67 7.90 -26.50
C GLY A 120 -0.32 7.70 -27.16
N ARG A 121 0.37 8.81 -27.46
CA ARG A 121 1.74 8.83 -27.95
C ARG A 121 2.56 9.79 -27.12
N ALA A 122 3.81 9.43 -26.87
CA ALA A 122 4.76 10.33 -26.25
C ALA A 122 5.27 11.37 -27.30
N ARG A 123 5.77 12.50 -26.83
CA ARG A 123 6.45 13.47 -27.68
C ARG A 123 7.69 12.86 -28.34
N ASP A 124 8.44 12.06 -27.58
CA ASP A 124 9.60 11.31 -28.04
C ASP A 124 9.47 9.83 -27.61
N GLU A 125 8.90 9.03 -28.51
CA GLU A 125 8.69 7.58 -28.30
C GLU A 125 10.02 6.83 -28.07
N ALA A 126 11.11 7.25 -28.75
CA ALA A 126 12.40 6.59 -28.59
C ALA A 126 13.03 6.89 -27.22
N ALA A 127 12.94 8.13 -26.77
CA ALA A 127 13.41 8.51 -25.44
C ALA A 127 12.58 7.82 -24.34
N LEU A 128 11.25 7.73 -24.50
CA LEU A 128 10.38 7.00 -23.57
C LEU A 128 10.76 5.53 -23.53
N ALA A 129 10.93 4.87 -24.67
CA ALA A 129 11.33 3.47 -24.74
C ALA A 129 12.67 3.25 -24.03
N LYS A 130 13.66 4.10 -24.26
CA LYS A 130 14.96 4.03 -23.60
C LYS A 130 14.85 4.21 -22.07
N ALA A 131 14.04 5.15 -21.60
CA ALA A 131 13.81 5.35 -20.16
C ALA A 131 13.11 4.14 -19.51
N MET A 132 12.13 3.56 -20.25
CA MET A 132 11.45 2.33 -19.84
C MET A 132 12.44 1.16 -19.77
N ASP A 133 13.30 0.97 -20.78
CA ASP A 133 14.30 -0.09 -20.80
C ASP A 133 15.27 0.03 -19.62
N ALA A 134 15.80 1.21 -19.37
CA ALA A 134 16.73 1.47 -18.28
C ALA A 134 16.16 1.15 -16.88
N ALA A 135 14.85 1.22 -16.71
CA ALA A 135 14.20 0.86 -15.44
C ALA A 135 14.19 -0.66 -15.18
N PHE A 136 14.36 -1.49 -16.23
CA PHE A 136 14.40 -2.97 -16.14
C PHE A 136 15.81 -3.54 -16.34
N ASP A 137 16.75 -2.74 -16.85
CA ASP A 137 18.13 -3.22 -17.03
C ASP A 137 18.74 -3.53 -15.67
N GLU A 138 19.24 -4.75 -15.53
CA GLU A 138 19.95 -5.23 -14.35
C GLU A 138 21.44 -5.33 -14.64
N ASP A 139 22.25 -4.75 -13.78
CA ASP A 139 23.70 -4.91 -13.82
C ASP A 139 24.09 -6.12 -12.97
N ALA A 140 24.81 -7.07 -13.55
CA ALA A 140 25.20 -8.30 -12.84
C ALA A 140 26.14 -8.04 -11.65
N GLU A 141 26.82 -6.89 -11.62
CA GLU A 141 27.76 -6.50 -10.56
C GLU A 141 27.15 -5.52 -9.56
N ALA A 142 25.93 -5.02 -9.80
CA ALA A 142 25.22 -4.07 -8.93
C ALA A 142 24.03 -4.69 -8.22
N PRO A 143 23.54 -4.09 -7.13
CA PRO A 143 22.28 -4.50 -6.53
C PRO A 143 21.12 -4.42 -7.52
N CYS A 144 20.26 -5.45 -7.54
CA CYS A 144 19.18 -5.56 -8.52
C CYS A 144 18.02 -4.60 -8.23
N LYS A 145 17.48 -3.99 -9.30
CA LYS A 145 16.27 -3.13 -9.22
C LYS A 145 15.00 -3.96 -9.03
N HIS A 146 14.96 -5.17 -9.56
CA HIS A 146 13.79 -6.05 -9.55
C HIS A 146 12.49 -5.33 -9.91
N THR A 147 12.52 -4.51 -10.97
CA THR A 147 11.32 -3.87 -11.51
C THR A 147 10.42 -4.93 -12.12
N ARG A 148 9.15 -4.98 -11.70
CA ARG A 148 8.14 -5.96 -12.14
C ARG A 148 7.17 -5.39 -13.16
N ALA A 149 6.79 -4.14 -12.98
CA ALA A 149 5.91 -3.44 -13.91
C ALA A 149 6.23 -1.94 -13.91
N LEU A 150 6.11 -1.32 -15.08
CA LEU A 150 6.19 0.12 -15.27
C LEU A 150 5.10 0.56 -16.25
N VAL A 151 4.28 1.53 -15.84
CA VAL A 151 3.15 2.05 -16.63
C VAL A 151 3.22 3.58 -16.64
N VAL A 152 3.03 4.18 -17.79
CA VAL A 152 3.01 5.63 -17.97
C VAL A 152 1.69 6.07 -18.60
N LEU A 153 0.95 6.91 -17.88
CA LEU A 153 -0.24 7.59 -18.39
C LEU A 153 0.03 9.08 -18.54
N GLN A 154 -0.55 9.68 -19.58
CA GLN A 154 -0.68 11.14 -19.71
C GLN A 154 -2.06 11.50 -20.26
N ASP A 155 -2.70 12.52 -19.72
CA ASP A 155 -4.08 12.95 -20.08
C ASP A 155 -5.08 11.78 -20.12
N GLY A 156 -4.92 10.84 -19.17
CA GLY A 156 -5.74 9.64 -19.08
C GLY A 156 -5.50 8.60 -20.18
N ARG A 157 -4.47 8.79 -21.03
CA ARG A 157 -4.08 7.87 -22.10
C ARG A 157 -2.85 7.05 -21.72
N LEU A 158 -2.85 5.78 -22.06
CA LEU A 158 -1.72 4.88 -21.84
C LEU A 158 -0.65 5.13 -22.93
N LEU A 159 0.49 5.69 -22.52
CA LEU A 159 1.63 5.94 -23.40
C LEU A 159 2.53 4.70 -23.49
N ALA A 160 2.89 4.11 -22.36
CA ALA A 160 3.77 2.95 -22.30
C ALA A 160 3.40 2.03 -21.14
N GLU A 161 3.67 0.75 -21.32
CA GLU A 161 3.64 -0.27 -20.26
C GLU A 161 4.68 -1.34 -20.56
N ARG A 162 5.33 -1.84 -19.50
CA ARG A 162 6.30 -2.93 -19.59
C ARG A 162 6.24 -3.79 -18.34
N TYR A 163 6.45 -5.09 -18.50
CA TYR A 163 6.41 -6.10 -17.45
C TYR A 163 7.67 -6.97 -17.52
N ALA A 164 8.22 -7.32 -16.37
CA ALA A 164 9.31 -8.27 -16.27
C ALA A 164 8.84 -9.70 -16.56
N GLN A 165 9.78 -10.59 -16.84
CA GLN A 165 9.48 -12.01 -16.98
C GLN A 165 8.77 -12.55 -15.72
N GLY A 166 7.71 -13.35 -15.90
CA GLY A 166 6.86 -13.86 -14.83
C GLY A 166 5.78 -12.90 -14.35
N PHE A 167 5.69 -11.69 -14.94
CA PHE A 167 4.64 -10.71 -14.68
C PHE A 167 3.96 -10.28 -15.98
N SER A 168 2.70 -9.94 -15.90
CA SER A 168 1.89 -9.51 -17.04
C SER A 168 0.98 -8.35 -16.66
N ARG A 169 0.22 -7.88 -17.63
CA ARG A 169 -0.81 -6.86 -17.44
C ARG A 169 -1.89 -7.33 -16.45
N GLU A 170 -2.12 -8.62 -16.37
CA GLU A 170 -3.16 -9.26 -15.57
C GLU A 170 -2.66 -9.63 -14.16
N THR A 171 -1.35 -9.56 -13.89
CA THR A 171 -0.78 -9.95 -12.60
C THR A 171 -1.04 -8.88 -11.52
N PRO A 172 -1.88 -9.14 -10.50
CA PRO A 172 -1.98 -8.26 -9.35
C PRO A 172 -0.68 -8.29 -8.55
N ILE A 173 -0.15 -7.13 -8.21
CA ILE A 173 1.09 -6.96 -7.44
C ILE A 173 0.77 -6.25 -6.14
N LEU A 174 1.38 -6.71 -5.05
CA LEU A 174 1.22 -6.13 -3.71
C LEU A 174 1.74 -4.69 -3.67
N GLY A 175 0.88 -3.77 -3.23
CA GLY A 175 1.22 -2.36 -3.10
C GLY A 175 2.00 -2.00 -1.84
N TRP A 176 2.04 -2.91 -0.84
CA TRP A 176 2.57 -2.59 0.47
C TRP A 176 1.99 -1.27 0.99
N SER A 177 2.81 -0.35 1.49
CA SER A 177 2.32 0.92 2.05
C SER A 177 1.61 1.84 1.05
N ALA A 178 1.70 1.60 -0.27
CA ALA A 178 0.84 2.29 -1.23
C ALA A 178 -0.67 2.02 -0.96
N SER A 179 -0.99 0.93 -0.27
CA SER A 179 -2.34 0.62 0.24
C SER A 179 -2.91 1.72 1.14
N LYS A 180 -2.05 2.44 1.89
CA LYS A 180 -2.46 3.54 2.77
C LYS A 180 -3.21 4.63 1.99
N SER A 181 -2.71 4.97 0.80
CA SER A 181 -3.35 5.98 -0.05
C SER A 181 -4.73 5.52 -0.54
N VAL A 182 -4.90 4.23 -0.80
CA VAL A 182 -6.19 3.65 -1.21
C VAL A 182 -7.17 3.60 -0.02
N LEU A 183 -6.69 3.23 1.18
CA LEU A 183 -7.49 3.37 2.40
C LEU A 183 -7.90 4.84 2.60
N GLY A 184 -6.96 5.79 2.40
CA GLY A 184 -7.24 7.21 2.44
C GLY A 184 -8.36 7.62 1.47
N ALA A 185 -8.37 7.08 0.25
CA ALA A 185 -9.47 7.36 -0.69
C ALA A 185 -10.82 6.79 -0.21
N LEU A 186 -10.85 5.61 0.43
CA LEU A 186 -12.08 5.06 1.03
C LEU A 186 -12.58 5.93 2.19
N VAL A 187 -11.69 6.42 3.04
CA VAL A 187 -12.01 7.40 4.09
C VAL A 187 -12.52 8.70 3.48
N GLY A 188 -11.86 9.18 2.43
CA GLY A 188 -12.27 10.40 1.70
C GLY A 188 -13.66 10.28 1.07
N ALA A 189 -14.03 9.10 0.62
CA ALA A 189 -15.38 8.85 0.14
C ALA A 189 -16.41 8.94 1.28
N LEU A 190 -16.10 8.43 2.49
CA LEU A 190 -16.96 8.60 3.68
C LEU A 190 -17.07 10.08 4.10
N VAL A 191 -15.97 10.81 4.05
CA VAL A 191 -15.98 12.27 4.35
C VAL A 191 -16.81 13.03 3.31
N THR A 192 -16.63 12.70 2.01
CA THR A 192 -17.41 13.29 0.92
C THR A 192 -18.92 13.02 1.09
N ASP A 193 -19.27 11.85 1.60
CA ASP A 193 -20.66 11.44 1.85
C ASP A 193 -21.20 11.96 3.20
N GLY A 194 -20.41 12.73 3.98
CA GLY A 194 -20.80 13.24 5.29
C GLY A 194 -20.96 12.19 6.38
N ARG A 195 -20.34 11.00 6.19
CA ARG A 195 -20.46 9.84 7.11
C ARG A 195 -19.28 9.72 8.07
N LEU A 196 -18.21 10.47 7.83
CA LEU A 196 -17.03 10.53 8.69
C LEU A 196 -16.55 11.99 8.75
N ASP A 197 -16.16 12.41 9.95
CA ASP A 197 -15.58 13.74 10.20
C ASP A 197 -14.08 13.58 10.50
N LEU A 198 -13.24 14.39 9.84
CA LEU A 198 -11.79 14.39 10.05
C LEU A 198 -11.39 14.80 11.46
N ASP A 199 -12.15 15.73 12.07
CA ASP A 199 -11.88 16.26 13.40
C ASP A 199 -12.47 15.37 14.51
N ALA A 200 -13.30 14.39 14.16
CA ALA A 200 -13.85 13.46 15.12
C ALA A 200 -12.79 12.51 15.68
N PRO A 201 -12.76 12.29 17.01
CA PRO A 201 -11.96 11.23 17.59
C PRO A 201 -12.39 9.85 17.08
N ILE A 202 -11.44 8.95 16.86
CA ILE A 202 -11.77 7.57 16.52
C ILE A 202 -12.32 6.82 17.77
N ASN A 203 -13.24 5.89 17.51
CA ASN A 203 -13.71 4.99 18.54
C ASN A 203 -12.76 3.78 18.67
N ALA A 204 -11.92 3.78 19.70
CA ALA A 204 -11.06 2.65 20.03
C ALA A 204 -11.52 2.05 21.38
N PRO A 205 -12.04 0.81 21.39
CA PRO A 205 -12.55 0.21 22.63
C PRO A 205 -11.46 -0.02 23.68
N GLU A 206 -10.19 -0.03 23.29
CA GLU A 206 -9.03 -0.13 24.18
C GLU A 206 -8.84 1.13 25.05
N TRP A 207 -9.32 2.29 24.59
CA TRP A 207 -9.12 3.61 25.21
C TRP A 207 -10.32 4.09 26.03
N ARG A 208 -10.99 3.17 26.73
CA ARG A 208 -12.24 3.48 27.46
C ARG A 208 -12.08 4.30 28.74
N SER A 209 -10.89 4.29 29.33
CA SER A 209 -10.65 5.11 30.53
C SER A 209 -10.88 6.58 30.21
N HIS A 210 -11.60 7.29 31.08
CA HIS A 210 -11.88 8.72 30.92
C HIS A 210 -10.57 9.54 30.83
N ASP A 211 -9.54 9.09 31.52
CA ASP A 211 -8.24 9.79 31.59
C ASP A 211 -7.25 9.35 30.50
N ASP A 212 -7.64 8.43 29.60
CA ASP A 212 -6.75 8.00 28.52
C ASP A 212 -6.65 9.10 27.42
N PRO A 213 -5.49 9.76 27.28
CA PRO A 213 -5.31 10.85 26.33
C PRO A 213 -5.48 10.40 24.86
N ARG A 214 -5.29 9.09 24.56
CA ARG A 214 -5.44 8.53 23.20
C ARG A 214 -6.87 8.63 22.67
N ARG A 215 -7.87 8.78 23.56
CA ARG A 215 -9.28 9.00 23.18
C ARG A 215 -9.49 10.26 22.32
N LYS A 216 -8.54 11.19 22.33
CA LYS A 216 -8.60 12.44 21.57
C LYS A 216 -7.99 12.33 20.18
N ILE A 217 -7.40 11.19 19.83
CA ILE A 217 -6.80 10.99 18.51
C ILE A 217 -7.89 11.04 17.44
N THR A 218 -7.75 11.98 16.52
CA THR A 218 -8.74 12.21 15.45
C THR A 218 -8.40 11.44 14.17
N VAL A 219 -9.38 11.36 13.28
CA VAL A 219 -9.22 10.79 11.93
C VAL A 219 -8.12 11.54 11.16
N ASP A 220 -8.09 12.90 11.24
CA ASP A 220 -7.05 13.72 10.60
C ASP A 220 -5.66 13.37 11.10
N GLN A 221 -5.48 13.23 12.41
CA GLN A 221 -4.17 12.90 12.99
C GLN A 221 -3.66 11.52 12.56
N LEU A 222 -4.55 10.55 12.36
CA LEU A 222 -4.20 9.25 11.77
C LEU A 222 -3.84 9.39 10.29
N MET A 223 -4.65 10.12 9.50
CA MET A 223 -4.42 10.38 8.08
C MET A 223 -3.10 11.11 7.82
N ARG A 224 -2.70 12.00 8.73
CA ARG A 224 -1.51 12.83 8.63
C ARG A 224 -0.29 12.28 9.35
N MET A 225 -0.37 11.03 9.88
CA MET A 225 0.73 10.39 10.61
C MET A 225 1.22 11.19 11.82
N SER A 226 0.30 11.81 12.56
CA SER A 226 0.59 12.61 13.75
C SER A 226 -0.23 12.18 14.97
N SER A 227 -0.54 10.88 15.07
CA SER A 227 -1.33 10.32 16.19
C SER A 227 -0.62 10.41 17.54
N GLY A 228 0.70 10.54 17.56
CA GLY A 228 1.52 10.51 18.78
C GLY A 228 1.74 9.10 19.36
N LEU A 229 1.15 8.05 18.79
CA LEU A 229 1.40 6.68 19.22
C LEU A 229 2.85 6.27 18.92
N SER A 230 3.48 5.57 19.87
CA SER A 230 4.76 4.92 19.64
C SER A 230 4.58 3.78 18.65
N PHE A 231 5.40 3.74 17.60
CA PHE A 231 5.36 2.66 16.62
C PHE A 231 6.72 2.52 15.92
N ASP A 232 7.27 1.32 15.93
CA ASP A 232 8.53 0.99 15.27
C ASP A 232 8.24 0.43 13.88
N GLU A 233 8.42 1.27 12.83
CA GLU A 233 8.02 0.97 11.45
C GLU A 233 8.98 0.07 10.66
N PRO A 234 10.31 0.05 10.85
CA PRO A 234 11.22 -0.75 10.03
C PRO A 234 10.82 -2.22 9.92
N TYR A 235 10.97 -2.80 8.72
CA TYR A 235 10.66 -4.21 8.46
C TYR A 235 11.82 -5.11 8.92
N VAL A 236 12.07 -5.10 10.22
CA VAL A 236 13.07 -5.93 10.89
C VAL A 236 12.40 -6.82 11.94
N PRO A 237 12.93 -8.01 12.22
CA PRO A 237 12.35 -8.89 13.22
C PRO A 237 12.24 -8.19 14.58
N GLY A 238 11.04 -8.25 15.19
CA GLY A 238 10.79 -7.63 16.52
C GLY A 238 10.30 -6.18 16.47
N SER A 239 10.25 -5.53 15.30
CA SER A 239 9.59 -4.23 15.16
C SER A 239 8.07 -4.35 15.32
N ASP A 240 7.40 -3.22 15.60
CA ASP A 240 5.94 -3.20 15.72
C ASP A 240 5.29 -3.56 14.38
N SER A 241 5.84 -3.09 13.25
CA SER A 241 5.30 -3.39 11.92
C SER A 241 5.32 -4.87 11.61
N THR A 242 6.45 -5.56 11.80
CA THR A 242 6.55 -7.01 11.52
C THR A 242 5.76 -7.84 12.51
N THR A 243 5.72 -7.45 13.77
CA THR A 243 4.91 -8.07 14.81
C THR A 243 3.42 -7.96 14.49
N MET A 244 2.94 -6.76 14.20
CA MET A 244 1.55 -6.49 13.88
C MET A 244 1.10 -7.24 12.62
N LEU A 245 1.86 -7.14 11.53
CA LEU A 245 1.46 -7.68 10.24
C LEU A 245 1.54 -9.20 10.14
N PHE A 246 2.50 -9.83 10.86
CA PHE A 246 2.82 -11.24 10.64
C PHE A 246 2.70 -12.13 11.88
N ALA A 247 2.42 -11.56 13.05
CA ALA A 247 2.29 -12.32 14.30
C ALA A 247 1.08 -11.90 15.16
N ARG A 248 0.16 -11.08 14.63
CA ARG A 248 -1.08 -10.68 15.32
C ARG A 248 -2.30 -10.90 14.44
N GLY A 249 -3.37 -11.42 15.05
CA GLY A 249 -4.64 -11.64 14.37
C GLY A 249 -5.52 -10.39 14.30
N ASP A 250 -5.43 -9.49 15.28
CA ASP A 250 -6.12 -8.21 15.36
C ASP A 250 -5.10 -7.06 15.33
N MET A 251 -4.88 -6.52 14.14
CA MET A 251 -3.85 -5.51 13.92
C MET A 251 -4.21 -4.15 14.50
N ALA A 252 -5.48 -3.80 14.46
CA ALA A 252 -5.96 -2.54 15.02
C ALA A 252 -5.86 -2.54 16.55
N SER A 253 -6.21 -3.66 17.20
CA SER A 253 -6.09 -3.81 18.65
C SER A 253 -4.61 -3.77 19.09
N TYR A 254 -3.71 -4.40 18.32
CA TYR A 254 -2.27 -4.27 18.56
C TYR A 254 -1.82 -2.80 18.54
N ALA A 255 -2.16 -2.06 17.49
CA ALA A 255 -1.81 -0.64 17.38
C ALA A 255 -2.42 0.20 18.51
N ALA A 256 -3.66 -0.09 18.91
CA ALA A 256 -4.32 0.58 20.02
C ALA A 256 -3.67 0.29 21.39
N SER A 257 -2.97 -0.84 21.53
CA SER A 257 -2.29 -1.20 22.78
C SER A 257 -1.01 -0.38 23.03
N LEU A 258 -0.45 0.25 22.00
CA LEU A 258 0.80 1.00 22.10
C LEU A 258 0.62 2.32 22.87
N PRO A 259 1.65 2.75 23.62
CA PRO A 259 1.60 3.99 24.38
C PRO A 259 1.75 5.22 23.50
N LEU A 260 1.39 6.40 24.04
CA LEU A 260 1.79 7.66 23.44
C LEU A 260 3.29 7.91 23.66
N ALA A 261 3.99 8.31 22.59
CA ALA A 261 5.34 8.86 22.63
C ALA A 261 5.33 10.39 22.54
N ALA A 262 4.24 10.98 22.05
CA ALA A 262 4.06 12.42 21.90
C ALA A 262 2.57 12.80 22.05
N GLU A 263 2.30 14.08 22.27
CA GLU A 263 0.95 14.62 22.20
C GLU A 263 0.40 14.51 20.75
N PRO A 264 -0.83 14.03 20.55
CA PRO A 264 -1.44 13.96 19.23
C PRO A 264 -1.40 15.29 18.47
N GLY A 265 -1.02 15.26 17.20
CA GLY A 265 -0.87 16.42 16.33
C GLY A 265 0.50 17.13 16.40
N ARG A 266 1.39 16.75 17.30
CA ARG A 266 2.67 17.46 17.52
C ARG A 266 3.85 16.92 16.73
N VAL A 267 3.90 15.60 16.55
CA VAL A 267 5.05 14.94 15.92
C VAL A 267 4.55 14.09 14.76
N TRP A 268 5.17 14.27 13.62
CA TRP A 268 4.99 13.40 12.48
C TRP A 268 5.83 12.13 12.66
N LEU A 269 5.19 10.97 12.60
CA LEU A 269 5.84 9.67 12.65
C LEU A 269 5.13 8.73 11.66
N TYR A 270 5.80 8.46 10.53
CA TYR A 270 5.27 7.49 9.56
C TYR A 270 5.08 6.13 10.21
N SER A 271 3.87 5.59 10.19
CA SER A 271 3.52 4.38 10.94
C SER A 271 2.37 3.60 10.31
N SER A 272 2.51 2.28 10.30
CA SER A 272 1.47 1.34 9.82
C SER A 272 0.35 1.11 10.84
N GLY A 273 0.65 1.17 12.13
CA GLY A 273 -0.32 0.94 13.21
C GLY A 273 -1.50 1.91 13.19
N PRO A 274 -1.26 3.24 13.19
CA PRO A 274 -2.32 4.24 13.05
C PRO A 274 -3.22 4.05 11.82
N THR A 275 -2.65 3.58 10.71
CA THR A 275 -3.43 3.28 9.51
C THR A 275 -4.39 2.10 9.72
N ASN A 276 -4.00 1.06 10.47
CA ASN A 276 -4.89 -0.07 10.75
C ASN A 276 -5.98 0.30 11.79
N LEU A 277 -5.72 1.25 12.68
CA LEU A 277 -6.78 1.87 13.49
C LEU A 277 -7.82 2.58 12.62
N LEU A 278 -7.36 3.31 11.60
CA LEU A 278 -8.23 3.96 10.64
C LEU A 278 -9.02 2.94 9.78
N SER A 279 -8.42 1.79 9.45
CA SER A 279 -9.13 0.69 8.78
C SER A 279 -10.28 0.15 9.60
N ARG A 280 -10.09 -0.01 10.91
CA ARG A 280 -11.17 -0.41 11.84
C ARG A 280 -12.25 0.66 11.92
N ALA A 281 -11.87 1.92 12.05
CA ALA A 281 -12.84 3.03 12.06
C ALA A 281 -13.67 3.10 10.76
N LEU A 282 -13.05 2.83 9.61
CA LEU A 282 -13.76 2.69 8.33
C LEU A 282 -14.75 1.52 8.38
N MET A 283 -14.33 0.34 8.84
CA MET A 283 -15.21 -0.81 8.94
C MET A 283 -16.42 -0.52 9.84
N ASP A 284 -16.19 0.12 10.99
CA ASP A 284 -17.28 0.51 11.92
C ASP A 284 -18.28 1.48 11.24
N ALA A 285 -17.76 2.46 10.48
CA ALA A 285 -18.58 3.44 9.77
C ALA A 285 -19.44 2.83 8.65
N VAL A 286 -19.05 1.68 8.09
CA VAL A 286 -19.76 1.06 6.97
C VAL A 286 -20.66 -0.12 7.37
N GLY A 287 -20.73 -0.47 8.66
CA GLY A 287 -21.63 -1.51 9.16
C GLY A 287 -20.97 -2.55 10.05
N GLY A 288 -19.68 -2.42 10.37
CA GLY A 288 -18.98 -3.20 11.38
C GLY A 288 -18.68 -4.65 11.00
N THR A 289 -18.84 -5.05 9.73
CA THR A 289 -18.57 -6.41 9.26
C THR A 289 -17.54 -6.42 8.10
N MET A 290 -16.83 -7.52 7.94
CA MET A 290 -15.94 -7.73 6.80
C MET A 290 -16.70 -7.60 5.47
N ALA A 291 -17.89 -8.19 5.38
CA ALA A 291 -18.72 -8.16 4.19
C ALA A 291 -19.07 -6.72 3.79
N ALA A 292 -19.55 -5.92 4.74
CA ALA A 292 -19.89 -4.52 4.51
C ALA A 292 -18.65 -3.68 4.11
N CYS A 293 -17.49 -3.93 4.72
CA CYS A 293 -16.25 -3.25 4.40
C CYS A 293 -15.76 -3.57 2.98
N GLN A 294 -15.77 -4.84 2.60
CA GLN A 294 -15.40 -5.30 1.27
C GLN A 294 -16.38 -4.80 0.18
N ASP A 295 -17.67 -4.81 0.47
CA ASP A 295 -18.70 -4.27 -0.43
C ASP A 295 -18.54 -2.76 -0.62
N TYR A 296 -18.31 -2.03 0.46
CA TYR A 296 -18.05 -0.59 0.39
C TYR A 296 -16.81 -0.26 -0.44
N ALA A 297 -15.69 -0.96 -0.21
CA ALA A 297 -14.48 -0.74 -0.99
C ALA A 297 -14.71 -1.01 -2.48
N TRP A 298 -15.47 -2.05 -2.79
CA TRP A 298 -15.80 -2.41 -4.17
C TRP A 298 -16.70 -1.38 -4.83
N THR A 299 -17.88 -1.16 -4.26
CA THR A 299 -18.94 -0.35 -4.88
C THR A 299 -18.62 1.14 -4.87
N ARG A 300 -17.87 1.62 -3.86
CA ARG A 300 -17.60 3.03 -3.68
C ARG A 300 -16.30 3.50 -4.35
N LEU A 301 -15.32 2.59 -4.54
CA LEU A 301 -14.02 2.95 -5.10
C LEU A 301 -13.61 2.04 -6.27
N PHE A 302 -13.48 0.73 -6.06
CA PHE A 302 -12.80 -0.12 -7.03
C PHE A 302 -13.57 -0.25 -8.35
N GLU A 303 -14.84 -0.58 -8.30
CA GLU A 303 -15.68 -0.71 -9.50
C GLU A 303 -15.79 0.62 -10.28
N PRO A 304 -16.19 1.75 -9.66
CA PRO A 304 -16.31 3.01 -10.39
C PRO A 304 -14.98 3.59 -10.87
N ALA A 305 -13.86 3.31 -10.20
CA ALA A 305 -12.52 3.67 -10.67
C ALA A 305 -11.96 2.71 -11.74
N GLY A 306 -12.64 1.58 -12.00
CA GLY A 306 -12.19 0.55 -12.92
C GLY A 306 -11.03 -0.31 -12.39
N MET A 307 -10.83 -0.36 -11.07
CA MET A 307 -9.79 -1.16 -10.40
C MET A 307 -10.28 -2.59 -10.16
N LEU A 308 -10.63 -3.31 -11.21
CA LEU A 308 -11.35 -4.57 -11.12
C LEU A 308 -10.51 -5.76 -10.64
N SER A 309 -9.19 -5.64 -10.64
CA SER A 309 -8.28 -6.65 -10.08
C SER A 309 -7.99 -6.44 -8.60
N ALA A 310 -8.44 -5.33 -8.00
CA ALA A 310 -8.14 -4.98 -6.63
C ALA A 310 -8.63 -6.03 -5.63
N VAL A 311 -7.74 -6.48 -4.76
CA VAL A 311 -8.01 -7.38 -3.64
C VAL A 311 -7.41 -6.77 -2.38
N PHE A 312 -8.26 -6.31 -1.47
CA PHE A 312 -7.82 -5.72 -0.22
C PHE A 312 -7.97 -6.74 0.90
N GLU A 313 -6.88 -7.39 1.27
CA GLU A 313 -6.87 -8.53 2.18
C GLU A 313 -7.07 -8.07 3.63
N PRO A 314 -7.93 -8.78 4.39
CA PRO A 314 -8.20 -8.49 5.78
C PRO A 314 -7.29 -9.26 6.75
N ASP A 315 -7.27 -8.81 8.00
CA ASP A 315 -6.81 -9.57 9.16
C ASP A 315 -7.85 -10.62 9.63
N THR A 316 -7.60 -11.30 10.75
CA THR A 316 -8.52 -12.34 11.25
C THR A 316 -9.83 -11.79 11.81
N ARG A 317 -9.88 -10.49 12.14
CA ARG A 317 -11.09 -9.79 12.54
C ARG A 317 -11.94 -9.33 11.35
N GLY A 318 -11.44 -9.53 10.14
CA GLY A 318 -12.10 -9.09 8.91
C GLY A 318 -11.84 -7.62 8.55
N VAL A 319 -10.99 -6.93 9.32
CA VAL A 319 -10.58 -5.55 9.03
C VAL A 319 -9.59 -5.57 7.88
N ILE A 320 -9.85 -4.81 6.80
CA ILE A 320 -8.87 -4.66 5.70
C ILE A 320 -7.56 -4.11 6.26
N VAL A 321 -6.43 -4.72 5.86
CA VAL A 321 -5.11 -4.28 6.33
C VAL A 321 -4.65 -3.09 5.49
N GLY A 322 -5.24 -1.93 5.79
CA GLY A 322 -5.09 -0.69 5.03
C GLY A 322 -3.67 -0.17 4.95
N SER A 323 -2.82 -0.58 5.88
CA SER A 323 -1.41 -0.21 5.88
C SER A 323 -0.60 -0.90 4.78
N SER A 324 -1.04 -2.09 4.26
CA SER A 324 -0.09 -2.95 3.55
C SER A 324 -0.66 -3.93 2.51
N TYR A 325 -1.90 -4.44 2.64
CA TYR A 325 -2.29 -5.67 1.95
C TYR A 325 -3.28 -5.46 0.78
N LEU A 326 -3.04 -4.47 -0.06
CA LEU A 326 -3.77 -4.31 -1.33
C LEU A 326 -2.95 -4.89 -2.48
N TYR A 327 -3.56 -5.80 -3.21
CA TYR A 327 -3.09 -6.31 -4.50
C TYR A 327 -3.90 -5.67 -5.62
N ALA A 328 -3.24 -5.22 -6.68
CA ALA A 328 -3.89 -4.75 -7.91
C ALA A 328 -2.91 -4.85 -9.08
N THR A 329 -3.42 -4.92 -10.31
CA THR A 329 -2.58 -4.83 -11.50
C THR A 329 -1.95 -3.45 -11.63
N ALA A 330 -0.83 -3.34 -12.34
CA ALA A 330 -0.18 -2.04 -12.57
C ALA A 330 -1.11 -1.03 -13.25
N LEU A 331 -2.00 -1.48 -14.13
CA LEU A 331 -3.02 -0.63 -14.75
C LEU A 331 -4.08 -0.16 -13.75
N ASP A 332 -4.46 -0.98 -12.77
CA ASP A 332 -5.41 -0.56 -11.75
C ASP A 332 -4.77 0.44 -10.78
N TRP A 333 -3.50 0.27 -10.43
CA TRP A 333 -2.72 1.29 -9.73
C TRP A 333 -2.63 2.60 -10.52
N ALA A 334 -2.50 2.52 -11.86
CA ALA A 334 -2.50 3.69 -12.72
C ALA A 334 -3.89 4.38 -12.77
N ARG A 335 -4.99 3.60 -12.75
CA ARG A 335 -6.37 4.14 -12.62
C ARG A 335 -6.57 4.84 -11.28
N PHE A 336 -5.99 4.30 -10.19
CA PHE A 336 -5.99 4.98 -8.90
C PHE A 336 -5.28 6.34 -8.96
N GLY A 337 -4.10 6.39 -9.55
CA GLY A 337 -3.41 7.66 -9.79
C GLY A 337 -4.21 8.62 -10.66
N LYS A 338 -4.84 8.11 -11.72
CA LYS A 338 -5.71 8.89 -12.62
C LYS A 338 -6.92 9.47 -11.88
N LEU A 339 -7.56 8.74 -10.97
CA LEU A 339 -8.66 9.25 -10.14
C LEU A 339 -8.26 10.53 -9.40
N HIS A 340 -7.05 10.57 -8.84
CA HIS A 340 -6.54 11.74 -8.14
C HIS A 340 -6.15 12.88 -9.10
N LEU A 341 -5.60 12.54 -10.27
CA LEU A 341 -5.26 13.50 -11.31
C LEU A 341 -6.51 14.16 -11.92
N ASP A 342 -7.61 13.44 -11.98
CA ASP A 342 -8.90 13.90 -12.51
C ASP A 342 -9.84 14.42 -11.39
N ASP A 343 -9.26 15.01 -10.36
CA ASP A 343 -9.99 15.69 -9.28
C ASP A 343 -11.07 14.80 -8.63
N GLY A 344 -10.78 13.51 -8.44
CA GLY A 344 -11.68 12.57 -7.79
C GLY A 344 -12.83 12.07 -8.66
N ILE A 345 -12.77 12.25 -9.98
CA ILE A 345 -13.78 11.79 -10.93
C ILE A 345 -13.28 10.54 -11.68
N ALA A 346 -14.09 9.50 -11.73
CA ALA A 346 -13.86 8.35 -12.58
C ALA A 346 -15.21 7.84 -13.16
N GLY A 347 -15.18 7.37 -14.41
CA GLY A 347 -16.38 6.91 -15.10
C GLY A 347 -17.51 7.94 -15.17
N GLY A 348 -17.18 9.25 -15.19
CA GLY A 348 -18.17 10.34 -15.17
C GLY A 348 -18.82 10.57 -13.78
N ARG A 349 -18.40 9.85 -12.75
CA ARG A 349 -18.93 9.95 -11.38
C ARG A 349 -17.90 10.59 -10.45
N ARG A 350 -18.34 11.47 -9.56
CA ARG A 350 -17.51 11.97 -8.47
C ARG A 350 -17.42 10.92 -7.37
N ILE A 351 -16.21 10.42 -7.15
CA ILE A 351 -15.89 9.44 -6.10
C ILE A 351 -15.37 10.16 -4.87
N LEU A 352 -14.49 11.15 -5.07
CA LEU A 352 -13.87 11.98 -4.05
C LEU A 352 -14.20 13.45 -4.32
N SER A 353 -14.38 14.24 -3.28
CA SER A 353 -14.58 15.69 -3.46
C SER A 353 -13.28 16.37 -3.87
N SER A 354 -13.39 17.56 -4.52
CA SER A 354 -12.20 18.37 -4.83
C SER A 354 -11.49 18.85 -3.55
N GLU A 355 -12.24 19.05 -2.46
CA GLU A 355 -11.70 19.34 -1.13
C GLU A 355 -10.81 18.19 -0.65
N TRP A 356 -11.25 16.94 -0.84
CA TRP A 356 -10.45 15.77 -0.48
C TRP A 356 -9.15 15.68 -1.29
N ILE A 357 -9.23 15.94 -2.60
CA ILE A 357 -8.02 15.94 -3.45
C ILE A 357 -7.03 17.01 -2.98
N ARG A 358 -7.50 18.22 -2.66
CA ARG A 358 -6.64 19.27 -2.06
C ARG A 358 -6.09 18.85 -0.69
N TYR A 359 -6.91 18.21 0.15
CA TYR A 359 -6.53 17.74 1.48
C TYR A 359 -5.36 16.75 1.42
N VAL A 360 -5.42 15.75 0.54
CA VAL A 360 -4.35 14.74 0.46
C VAL A 360 -3.05 15.30 -0.11
N GLN A 361 -3.12 16.36 -0.93
CA GLN A 361 -1.97 17.06 -1.49
C GLN A 361 -1.35 18.08 -0.53
N ALA A 362 -2.12 18.61 0.40
CA ALA A 362 -1.64 19.63 1.33
C ALA A 362 -0.62 19.03 2.32
N PRO A 363 0.49 19.73 2.61
CA PRO A 363 1.48 19.24 3.57
C PRO A 363 0.85 19.01 4.95
N ALA A 364 1.19 17.88 5.57
CA ALA A 364 0.79 17.61 6.94
C ALA A 364 1.48 18.61 7.89
N PRO A 365 0.75 19.28 8.79
CA PRO A 365 1.32 20.34 9.61
C PRO A 365 2.52 19.93 10.46
N ALA A 366 2.54 18.66 10.90
CA ALA A 366 3.61 18.12 11.71
C ALA A 366 4.79 17.53 10.90
N ALA A 367 4.69 17.43 9.56
CA ALA A 367 5.76 16.93 8.70
C ALA A 367 6.75 18.07 8.37
N PRO A 368 8.00 18.04 8.88
CA PRO A 368 8.87 19.20 8.90
C PRO A 368 9.34 19.68 7.52
N GLY A 369 9.46 18.77 6.54
CA GLY A 369 9.84 19.10 5.16
C GLY A 369 8.66 19.17 4.19
N GLY A 370 7.43 19.06 4.68
CA GLY A 370 6.25 18.97 3.82
C GLY A 370 6.22 17.71 2.95
N GLU A 371 6.95 16.67 3.37
CA GLU A 371 7.16 15.40 2.67
C GLU A 371 5.93 14.47 2.71
N TYR A 372 4.90 14.83 3.48
CA TYR A 372 3.71 14.03 3.66
C TYR A 372 2.44 14.89 3.57
N GLY A 373 1.36 14.30 3.05
CA GLY A 373 0.02 14.87 2.99
C GLY A 373 -0.99 14.03 3.78
N GLY A 374 -2.16 13.78 3.19
CA GLY A 374 -3.16 12.86 3.75
C GLY A 374 -2.98 11.46 3.18
N HIS A 375 -2.17 10.60 3.81
CA HIS A 375 -1.81 9.26 3.32
C HIS A 375 -1.14 9.23 1.93
N PHE A 376 -0.49 10.33 1.54
CA PHE A 376 0.38 10.43 0.37
C PHE A 376 1.73 11.00 0.77
N LEU A 377 2.77 10.47 0.15
CA LEU A 377 4.10 11.07 0.15
C LEU A 377 4.11 12.23 -0.86
N ARG A 378 4.97 13.21 -0.62
CA ARG A 378 5.12 14.40 -1.47
C ARG A 378 6.59 14.61 -1.81
N ASN A 379 6.86 15.32 -2.90
CA ASN A 379 8.18 15.83 -3.19
C ASN A 379 8.49 17.02 -2.27
N GLY A 380 8.64 16.73 -0.98
CA GLY A 380 8.93 17.71 0.04
C GLY A 380 10.40 18.09 0.08
N VAL A 381 10.72 19.05 0.94
CA VAL A 381 12.08 19.56 1.12
C VAL A 381 12.90 18.58 1.95
N SER A 382 14.02 18.11 1.42
CA SER A 382 14.97 17.22 2.13
C SER A 382 16.00 18.00 2.93
N ASP A 383 16.35 19.21 2.48
CA ASP A 383 17.21 20.15 3.20
C ASP A 383 16.47 21.47 3.43
N PRO A 384 15.98 21.73 4.66
CA PRO A 384 15.25 22.95 4.96
C PRO A 384 16.09 24.23 4.82
N ILE A 385 17.42 24.14 4.91
CA ILE A 385 18.31 25.30 4.78
C ILE A 385 18.52 25.64 3.31
N ALA A 386 18.89 24.62 2.50
CA ALA A 386 19.10 24.79 1.07
C ALA A 386 17.79 24.82 0.26
N GLN A 387 16.64 24.51 0.89
CA GLN A 387 15.34 24.37 0.23
C GLN A 387 15.36 23.35 -0.94
N THR A 388 16.19 22.32 -0.82
CA THR A 388 16.35 21.30 -1.86
C THR A 388 15.26 20.26 -1.74
N LEU A 389 14.55 19.99 -2.84
CA LEU A 389 13.56 18.92 -2.91
C LEU A 389 14.21 17.55 -2.76
N LYS A 390 13.46 16.59 -2.23
CA LYS A 390 13.90 15.19 -2.12
C LYS A 390 14.23 14.58 -3.48
N TYR A 391 13.47 14.96 -4.50
CA TYR A 391 13.68 14.56 -5.90
C TYR A 391 13.84 15.83 -6.75
N PRO A 392 15.07 16.37 -6.85
CA PRO A 392 15.31 17.70 -7.39
C PRO A 392 15.00 17.85 -8.89
N ASP A 393 15.05 16.75 -9.66
CA ASP A 393 14.76 16.77 -11.10
C ASP A 393 13.28 16.53 -11.41
N LEU A 394 12.43 16.35 -10.35
CA LEU A 394 10.99 16.11 -10.48
C LEU A 394 10.20 17.34 -10.03
N PRO A 395 9.00 17.55 -10.60
CA PRO A 395 8.12 18.65 -10.22
C PRO A 395 7.83 18.70 -8.72
N ALA A 396 7.79 19.91 -8.15
CA ALA A 396 7.47 20.12 -6.74
C ALA A 396 6.03 19.72 -6.38
N ASP A 397 5.12 19.74 -7.35
CA ASP A 397 3.73 19.32 -7.20
C ASP A 397 3.51 17.81 -7.24
N MET A 398 4.60 17.02 -7.43
CA MET A 398 4.53 15.56 -7.38
C MET A 398 4.09 15.09 -5.99
N TYR A 399 3.12 14.20 -5.96
CA TYR A 399 2.77 13.41 -4.79
C TYR A 399 2.56 11.95 -5.20
N PHE A 400 2.73 11.01 -4.27
CA PHE A 400 2.74 9.61 -4.65
C PHE A 400 2.32 8.67 -3.52
N ALA A 401 1.65 7.58 -3.89
CA ALA A 401 1.52 6.41 -3.03
C ALA A 401 2.81 5.61 -3.12
N GLY A 402 3.45 5.37 -1.99
CA GLY A 402 4.72 4.65 -1.91
C GLY A 402 4.64 3.44 -1.01
N GLY A 403 5.34 2.35 -1.37
CA GLY A 403 5.36 1.11 -0.59
C GLY A 403 6.72 0.42 -0.58
N PHE A 404 6.91 -0.49 0.37
CA PHE A 404 8.11 -1.29 0.52
C PHE A 404 8.49 -2.00 -0.79
N GLY A 405 9.78 -2.08 -1.09
CA GLY A 405 10.27 -2.62 -2.35
C GLY A 405 10.09 -1.66 -3.55
N PHE A 406 9.93 -0.36 -3.28
CA PHE A 406 9.70 0.70 -4.27
C PHE A 406 8.44 0.49 -5.11
N GLN A 407 7.30 0.19 -4.44
CA GLN A 407 5.99 0.32 -5.06
C GLN A 407 5.67 1.81 -5.16
N ILE A 408 5.50 2.35 -6.34
CA ILE A 408 5.29 3.79 -6.56
C ILE A 408 4.11 4.00 -7.50
N VAL A 409 3.17 4.83 -7.09
CA VAL A 409 2.14 5.42 -7.95
C VAL A 409 2.31 6.93 -7.87
N ALA A 410 3.13 7.49 -8.75
CA ALA A 410 3.44 8.91 -8.77
C ALA A 410 2.46 9.68 -9.65
N ILE A 411 1.99 10.80 -9.14
CA ILE A 411 1.02 11.70 -9.77
C ILE A 411 1.71 13.03 -9.97
N PHE A 412 1.70 13.52 -11.21
CA PHE A 412 2.32 14.77 -11.65
C PHE A 412 1.26 15.71 -12.20
N PRO A 413 0.63 16.56 -11.37
CA PRO A 413 -0.44 17.46 -11.82
C PRO A 413 -0.02 18.38 -12.97
N SER A 414 1.16 19.00 -12.87
CA SER A 414 1.70 19.89 -13.91
C SER A 414 1.93 19.23 -15.27
N HIS A 415 2.13 17.90 -15.30
CA HIS A 415 2.32 17.11 -16.53
C HIS A 415 1.07 16.33 -16.92
N ARG A 416 -0.01 16.39 -16.11
CA ARG A 416 -1.18 15.55 -16.27
C ARG A 416 -0.81 14.07 -16.43
N ALA A 417 0.20 13.63 -15.71
CA ALA A 417 0.81 12.30 -15.86
C ALA A 417 0.70 11.46 -14.58
N VAL A 418 0.64 10.15 -14.77
CA VAL A 418 0.77 9.13 -13.72
C VAL A 418 1.85 8.16 -14.16
N ILE A 419 2.82 7.92 -13.28
CA ILE A 419 3.84 6.89 -13.48
C ILE A 419 3.70 5.85 -12.37
N VAL A 420 3.46 4.61 -12.74
CA VAL A 420 3.40 3.48 -11.81
C VAL A 420 4.63 2.63 -12.00
N ARG A 421 5.38 2.42 -10.93
CA ARG A 421 6.45 1.43 -10.86
C ARG A 421 6.13 0.45 -9.74
N LEU A 422 6.05 -0.83 -10.06
CA LEU A 422 5.94 -1.91 -9.08
C LEU A 422 7.18 -2.79 -9.17
N GLY A 423 7.74 -3.21 -8.04
CA GLY A 423 8.97 -3.97 -8.02
C GLY A 423 9.26 -4.66 -6.70
N TRP A 424 10.50 -5.15 -6.52
CA TRP A 424 10.98 -5.77 -5.29
C TRP A 424 12.42 -5.36 -5.00
N THR A 425 12.66 -4.05 -5.02
CA THR A 425 13.98 -3.47 -4.77
C THR A 425 14.20 -3.35 -3.27
N LEU A 426 15.11 -4.12 -2.73
CA LEU A 426 15.45 -4.16 -1.29
C LEU A 426 16.74 -3.38 -0.99
N SER A 427 17.20 -2.55 -1.92
CA SER A 427 18.42 -1.75 -1.87
C SER A 427 18.16 -0.38 -2.50
N ASP A 428 19.20 0.43 -2.65
CA ASP A 428 19.15 1.73 -3.32
C ASP A 428 19.34 1.64 -4.85
N ALA A 429 19.17 0.44 -5.44
CA ALA A 429 19.42 0.21 -6.87
C ALA A 429 18.49 0.95 -7.83
N PHE A 430 17.28 1.31 -7.38
CA PHE A 430 16.32 2.04 -8.21
C PHE A 430 16.37 3.54 -7.93
N ASP A 431 16.95 4.28 -8.87
CA ASP A 431 16.94 5.75 -8.84
C ASP A 431 15.63 6.29 -9.40
N LEU A 432 14.70 6.60 -8.48
CA LEU A 432 13.38 7.17 -8.80
C LEU A 432 13.52 8.53 -9.49
N ASN A 433 14.38 9.39 -8.96
CA ASN A 433 14.55 10.76 -9.46
C ASN A 433 14.96 10.75 -10.93
N ARG A 434 16.05 10.06 -11.25
CA ARG A 434 16.58 9.96 -12.61
C ARG A 434 15.63 9.26 -13.57
N THR A 435 15.02 8.16 -13.13
CA THR A 435 14.14 7.35 -13.99
C THR A 435 12.88 8.14 -14.36
N PHE A 436 12.22 8.75 -13.38
CA PHE A 436 10.99 9.48 -13.65
C PHE A 436 11.25 10.81 -14.36
N ALA A 437 12.37 11.49 -14.10
CA ALA A 437 12.77 12.67 -14.85
C ALA A 437 12.99 12.35 -16.35
N ALA A 438 13.64 11.22 -16.66
CA ALA A 438 13.82 10.78 -18.04
C ALA A 438 12.49 10.46 -18.75
N ILE A 439 11.52 9.84 -18.03
CA ILE A 439 10.18 9.59 -18.56
C ILE A 439 9.43 10.92 -18.79
N LEU A 440 9.43 11.84 -17.83
CA LEU A 440 8.77 13.13 -17.96
C LEU A 440 9.36 13.97 -19.10
N ALA A 441 10.69 13.91 -19.31
CA ALA A 441 11.35 14.58 -20.43
C ALA A 441 10.94 14.04 -21.81
N ALA A 442 10.48 12.78 -21.87
CA ALA A 442 10.04 12.15 -23.13
C ALA A 442 8.56 12.40 -23.46
N ILE A 443 7.77 12.84 -22.48
CA ILE A 443 6.35 13.18 -22.66
C ILE A 443 6.16 14.69 -22.75
N GLU A 444 5.03 15.16 -23.26
CA GLU A 444 4.78 16.59 -23.38
C GLU A 444 4.47 17.24 -22.02
N PRO A 445 4.96 18.48 -21.79
CA PRO A 445 4.39 19.29 -20.73
C PRO A 445 2.90 19.51 -21.03
N SER A 446 2.04 19.43 -20.00
CA SER A 446 0.60 19.68 -20.17
C SER A 446 0.38 21.09 -20.73
N ASN A 447 -0.36 21.20 -21.83
CA ASN A 447 -0.88 22.45 -22.38
C ASN A 447 -2.08 22.99 -21.56
N SER A 448 -2.12 22.77 -20.25
CA SER A 448 -3.13 23.38 -19.40
C SER A 448 -2.85 24.88 -19.29
N ALA A 449 -3.31 25.64 -20.30
CA ALA A 449 -3.73 27.02 -20.05
C ALA A 449 -4.76 26.94 -18.91
N GLY A 450 -4.46 27.53 -17.77
CA GLY A 450 -5.36 27.61 -16.65
C GLY A 450 -6.71 28.18 -17.10
N PRO A 451 -7.80 27.86 -16.39
CA PRO A 451 -9.05 28.59 -16.60
C PRO A 451 -8.78 30.07 -16.29
N GLY A 452 -9.00 30.93 -17.30
CA GLY A 452 -9.02 32.38 -17.15
C GLY A 452 -10.17 32.84 -16.24
#